data_abca07a5ce4abb45a2e8bdefc6a9e9bc
#
_entry.id   abca07a5ce4abb45a2e8bdefc6a9e9bc
#
_cell.length_a   1.000
_cell.length_b   1.000
_cell.length_c   1.000
_cell.angle_alpha   90.00
_cell.angle_beta   90.00
_cell.angle_gamma   90.00
#
_symmetry.space_group_name_H-M   'P 1'
#
loop_
_entity.id
_entity.type
_entity.pdbx_description
1 polymer ?
#
loop_
_entity_poly.entity_id
_entity_poly.type
_entity_poly.pdbx_seq_one_letter_code
_entity_poly.pdbx_strand_id
1 'polypeptide(L)'
;ASTMAGQMLNVIVDNMNNTVRAQVLEGYKEKGGTLTTDQAAKLVTPIVKNVKNMNEVGKNSANGNSPISLFQPLWIASLASAAIIFIAISKMPVSSRKENFLLKVNQIVTGAIATLVIGFGLTWIADGMVGLNISNFTDTALFLSITSFSFFLMISAVLSLVGLKGIGLFALLLFFGAPLLSLASEMLSPFYQDWVYSWLPMKFMIEGLREIFFF
;
A
#
# COMPACT_ATOMS: atom_id res chain seq x y z
N ALA A 1 7.87 0.68 2.50
CA ALA A 1 8.90 -0.18 1.90
C ALA A 1 10.32 0.32 2.21
N SER A 2 10.63 1.61 2.00
CA SER A 2 11.99 2.15 2.22
C SER A 2 12.50 2.00 3.65
N THR A 3 11.66 2.22 4.67
CA THR A 3 12.04 2.11 6.08
C THR A 3 12.36 0.67 6.48
N MET A 4 11.54 -0.29 6.02
CA MET A 4 11.75 -1.71 6.31
C MET A 4 12.97 -2.25 5.55
N ALA A 5 13.16 -1.87 4.29
CA ALA A 5 14.36 -2.18 3.53
C ALA A 5 15.62 -1.59 4.18
N GLY A 6 15.56 -0.34 4.66
CA GLY A 6 16.65 0.29 5.40
C GLY A 6 16.98 -0.43 6.72
N GLN A 7 15.97 -0.88 7.46
CA GLN A 7 16.16 -1.67 8.68
C GLN A 7 16.80 -3.03 8.37
N MET A 8 16.32 -3.74 7.33
CA MET A 8 16.93 -5.01 6.92
C MET A 8 18.37 -4.87 6.46
N LEU A 9 18.67 -3.85 5.63
CA LEU A 9 20.04 -3.55 5.24
C LEU A 9 20.94 -3.29 6.44
N ASN A 10 20.43 -2.57 7.45
CA ASN A 10 21.16 -2.36 8.70
C ASN A 10 21.47 -3.68 9.41
N VAL A 11 20.48 -4.55 9.57
CA VAL A 11 20.67 -5.87 10.21
C VAL A 11 21.66 -6.73 9.41
N ILE A 12 21.57 -6.73 8.08
CA ILE A 12 22.47 -7.49 7.21
C ILE A 12 23.92 -6.97 7.39
N VAL A 13 24.15 -5.66 7.34
CA VAL A 13 25.47 -5.08 7.49
C VAL A 13 26.03 -5.32 8.90
N ASP A 14 25.20 -5.26 9.94
CA ASP A 14 25.63 -5.56 11.31
C ASP A 14 26.00 -7.03 11.46
N ASN A 15 25.25 -7.97 10.86
CA ASN A 15 25.61 -9.39 10.83
C ASN A 15 26.90 -9.63 10.04
N MET A 16 27.08 -8.99 8.88
CA MET A 16 28.33 -9.08 8.11
C MET A 16 29.51 -8.54 8.92
N ASN A 17 29.37 -7.41 9.60
CA ASN A 17 30.41 -6.86 10.46
C ASN A 17 30.81 -7.84 11.59
N ASN A 18 29.82 -8.47 12.21
CA ASN A 18 30.06 -9.47 13.26
C ASN A 18 30.78 -10.70 12.71
N THR A 19 30.36 -11.19 11.54
CA THR A 19 30.99 -12.36 10.88
C THR A 19 32.45 -12.07 10.48
N VAL A 20 32.68 -10.94 9.81
CA VAL A 20 34.05 -10.53 9.41
C VAL A 20 34.93 -10.35 10.64
N ARG A 21 34.43 -9.71 11.70
CA ARG A 21 35.15 -9.55 12.95
C ARG A 21 35.57 -10.89 13.56
N ALA A 22 34.61 -11.83 13.64
CA ALA A 22 34.87 -13.17 14.19
C ALA A 22 35.93 -13.91 13.37
N GLN A 23 35.80 -13.92 12.04
CA GLN A 23 36.76 -14.60 11.16
C GLN A 23 38.17 -14.01 11.24
N VAL A 24 38.28 -12.68 11.27
CA VAL A 24 39.58 -12.00 11.37
C VAL A 24 40.25 -12.30 12.74
N LEU A 25 39.47 -12.22 13.81
CA LEU A 25 39.98 -12.55 15.17
C LEU A 25 40.43 -13.98 15.29
N GLU A 26 39.70 -14.92 14.69
CA GLU A 26 40.04 -16.34 14.68
C GLU A 26 41.35 -16.60 13.90
N GLY A 27 41.48 -15.99 12.70
CA GLY A 27 42.71 -16.06 11.91
C GLY A 27 43.95 -15.45 12.61
N TYR A 28 43.79 -14.41 13.45
CA TYR A 28 44.87 -13.88 14.28
C TYR A 28 45.21 -14.80 15.43
N LYS A 29 44.23 -15.42 16.07
CA LYS A 29 44.47 -16.41 17.14
C LYS A 29 45.25 -17.63 16.65
N GLU A 30 44.87 -18.19 15.51
CA GLU A 30 45.54 -19.35 14.89
C GLU A 30 46.99 -19.08 14.53
N LYS A 31 47.33 -17.84 14.14
CA LYS A 31 48.66 -17.42 13.75
C LYS A 31 49.53 -16.93 14.92
N GLY A 32 49.01 -16.96 16.16
CA GLY A 32 49.70 -16.45 17.33
C GLY A 32 50.04 -14.96 17.31
N GLY A 33 49.29 -14.19 16.48
CA GLY A 33 49.49 -12.75 16.29
C GLY A 33 48.84 -11.89 17.36
N THR A 34 49.45 -10.75 17.69
CA THR A 34 48.83 -9.70 18.51
C THR A 34 48.32 -8.60 17.63
N LEU A 35 47.08 -8.16 17.88
CA LEU A 35 46.49 -7.02 17.19
C LEU A 35 47.09 -5.70 17.73
N THR A 36 47.55 -4.84 16.82
CA THR A 36 47.88 -3.47 17.19
C THR A 36 46.61 -2.67 17.50
N THR A 37 46.73 -1.59 18.27
CA THR A 37 45.59 -0.72 18.64
C THR A 37 44.84 -0.19 17.39
N ASP A 38 45.58 0.14 16.32
CA ASP A 38 44.97 0.60 15.06
C ASP A 38 44.23 -0.50 14.31
N GLN A 39 44.73 -1.72 14.35
CA GLN A 39 44.08 -2.88 13.75
C GLN A 39 42.82 -3.24 14.54
N ALA A 40 42.86 -3.18 15.84
CA ALA A 40 41.71 -3.40 16.70
C ALA A 40 40.63 -2.32 16.45
N ALA A 41 41.01 -1.07 16.31
CA ALA A 41 40.08 0.02 16.00
C ALA A 41 39.37 -0.18 14.63
N LYS A 42 40.09 -0.62 13.60
CA LYS A 42 39.50 -0.94 12.27
C LYS A 42 38.57 -2.17 12.30
N LEU A 43 38.75 -3.06 13.26
CA LEU A 43 37.87 -4.23 13.44
C LEU A 43 36.55 -3.90 14.14
N VAL A 44 36.43 -2.74 14.75
CA VAL A 44 35.16 -2.33 15.39
C VAL A 44 34.03 -2.21 14.35
N THR A 45 34.32 -1.61 13.19
CA THR A 45 33.37 -1.47 12.09
C THR A 45 34.08 -1.71 10.75
N PRO A 46 34.37 -2.98 10.37
CA PRO A 46 35.08 -3.28 9.14
C PRO A 46 34.33 -2.86 7.88
N ILE A 47 33.01 -2.81 7.93
CA ILE A 47 32.15 -2.35 6.83
C ILE A 47 31.49 -1.04 7.25
N VAL A 48 31.85 0.07 6.60
CA VAL A 48 31.24 1.38 6.83
C VAL A 48 30.00 1.52 5.96
N LYS A 49 28.87 1.86 6.60
CA LYS A 49 27.61 2.11 5.90
C LYS A 49 27.66 3.48 5.22
N ASN A 50 27.42 3.52 3.92
CA ASN A 50 27.15 4.75 3.20
C ASN A 50 25.71 4.69 2.64
N VAL A 51 24.75 5.13 3.45
CA VAL A 51 23.34 5.15 3.04
C VAL A 51 23.04 6.49 2.39
N LYS A 52 22.87 6.50 1.07
CA LYS A 52 22.30 7.64 0.34
C LYS A 52 20.81 7.40 0.12
N ASN A 53 19.98 8.26 0.69
CA ASN A 53 18.58 8.34 0.25
C ASN A 53 18.55 9.03 -1.11
N MET A 54 18.23 8.27 -2.15
CA MET A 54 18.13 8.80 -3.52
C MET A 54 16.89 9.69 -3.69
N ASN A 55 15.81 9.35 -3.02
CA ASN A 55 14.58 10.15 -2.97
C ASN A 55 14.26 10.43 -1.50
N GLU A 56 14.44 11.67 -1.08
CA GLU A 56 14.01 12.06 0.26
C GLU A 56 12.48 12.04 0.31
N VAL A 57 11.98 11.20 1.18
CA VAL A 57 10.55 11.17 1.49
C VAL A 57 10.27 12.44 2.29
N GLY A 58 9.51 13.38 1.73
CA GLY A 58 9.22 14.67 2.34
C GLY A 58 8.71 14.55 3.78
N LYS A 59 8.90 15.60 4.58
CA LYS A 59 8.34 15.69 5.92
C LYS A 59 6.84 15.40 5.84
N ASN A 60 6.31 14.62 6.77
CA ASN A 60 4.88 14.19 6.82
C ASN A 60 4.41 13.18 5.76
N SER A 61 5.31 12.43 5.16
CA SER A 61 4.94 11.34 4.22
C SER A 61 4.72 9.98 4.91
N ALA A 62 4.61 9.96 6.23
CA ALA A 62 4.54 8.73 7.04
C ALA A 62 5.69 7.76 6.72
N ASN A 63 6.92 8.28 6.56
CA ASN A 63 8.12 7.52 6.17
C ASN A 63 7.93 6.77 4.83
N GLY A 64 7.23 7.36 3.86
CA GLY A 64 6.93 6.76 2.56
C GLY A 64 5.76 5.77 2.56
N ASN A 65 5.02 5.67 3.67
CA ASN A 65 3.86 4.79 3.80
C ASN A 65 2.52 5.51 3.53
N SER A 66 2.53 6.79 3.18
CA SER A 66 1.32 7.55 2.86
C SER A 66 0.42 6.89 1.81
N PRO A 67 0.93 6.27 0.71
CA PRO A 67 0.07 5.54 -0.23
C PRO A 67 -0.71 4.39 0.42
N ILE A 68 -0.07 3.65 1.33
CA ILE A 68 -0.70 2.53 2.05
C ILE A 68 -1.76 3.04 3.05
N SER A 69 -1.47 4.16 3.71
CA SER A 69 -2.40 4.77 4.67
C SER A 69 -3.70 5.24 4.02
N LEU A 70 -3.66 5.67 2.75
CA LEU A 70 -4.84 6.09 1.99
C LEU A 70 -5.67 4.93 1.45
N PHE A 71 -5.09 3.74 1.35
CA PHE A 71 -5.79 2.58 0.80
C PHE A 71 -6.98 2.15 1.67
N GLN A 72 -6.79 1.95 2.98
CA GLN A 72 -7.84 1.44 3.84
C GLN A 72 -9.10 2.32 3.87
N PRO A 73 -9.01 3.65 4.10
CA PRO A 73 -10.18 4.51 4.08
C PRO A 73 -10.85 4.56 2.71
N LEU A 74 -10.09 4.54 1.60
CA LEU A 74 -10.66 4.52 0.25
C LEU A 74 -11.44 3.23 -0.01
N TRP A 75 -10.88 2.08 0.36
CA TRP A 75 -11.51 0.78 0.21
C TRP A 75 -12.80 0.67 1.01
N ILE A 76 -12.77 1.06 2.28
CA ILE A 76 -13.94 1.02 3.16
C ILE A 76 -15.02 1.97 2.65
N ALA A 77 -14.66 3.18 2.22
CA ALA A 77 -15.62 4.15 1.67
C ALA A 77 -16.26 3.64 0.37
N SER A 78 -15.48 3.02 -0.52
CA SER A 78 -15.98 2.40 -1.75
C SER A 78 -16.92 1.24 -1.46
N LEU A 79 -16.58 0.38 -0.49
CA LEU A 79 -17.39 -0.74 -0.04
C LEU A 79 -18.72 -0.26 0.57
N ALA A 80 -18.67 0.73 1.45
CA ALA A 80 -19.84 1.32 2.08
C ALA A 80 -20.76 1.96 1.03
N SER A 81 -20.23 2.73 0.09
CA SER A 81 -20.98 3.34 -0.99
C SER A 81 -21.68 2.29 -1.87
N ALA A 82 -20.97 1.24 -2.27
CA ALA A 82 -21.53 0.16 -3.05
C ALA A 82 -22.65 -0.57 -2.29
N ALA A 83 -22.47 -0.84 -1.00
CA ALA A 83 -23.47 -1.50 -0.17
C ALA A 83 -24.72 -0.64 0.04
N ILE A 84 -24.56 0.65 0.36
CA ILE A 84 -25.67 1.58 0.57
C ILE A 84 -26.49 1.74 -0.70
N ILE A 85 -25.84 1.98 -1.84
CA ILE A 85 -26.51 2.16 -3.13
C ILE A 85 -27.20 0.85 -3.53
N PHE A 86 -26.56 -0.30 -3.34
CA PHE A 86 -27.17 -1.61 -3.59
C PHE A 86 -28.44 -1.82 -2.76
N ILE A 87 -28.40 -1.53 -1.45
CA ILE A 87 -29.57 -1.66 -0.56
C ILE A 87 -30.69 -0.71 -1.01
N ALA A 88 -30.35 0.52 -1.36
CA ALA A 88 -31.35 1.50 -1.81
C ALA A 88 -32.07 1.01 -3.08
N ILE A 89 -31.31 0.54 -4.06
CA ILE A 89 -31.85 0.06 -5.35
C ILE A 89 -32.61 -1.26 -5.18
N SER A 90 -32.14 -2.18 -4.35
CA SER A 90 -32.80 -3.47 -4.15
C SER A 90 -34.21 -3.38 -3.54
N LYS A 91 -34.54 -2.23 -2.93
CA LYS A 91 -35.87 -1.95 -2.38
C LYS A 91 -36.83 -1.33 -3.40
N MET A 92 -36.36 -0.93 -4.58
CA MET A 92 -37.20 -0.30 -5.60
C MET A 92 -37.96 -1.37 -6.38
N PRO A 93 -39.30 -1.23 -6.53
CA PRO A 93 -40.08 -2.13 -7.36
C PRO A 93 -39.69 -1.96 -8.82
N VAL A 94 -39.50 -3.09 -9.53
CA VAL A 94 -39.14 -3.11 -10.95
C VAL A 94 -40.20 -3.93 -11.68
N SER A 95 -40.91 -3.29 -12.60
CA SER A 95 -41.99 -3.93 -13.34
C SER A 95 -41.57 -4.26 -14.79
N SER A 96 -40.51 -3.64 -15.31
CA SER A 96 -40.09 -3.84 -16.69
C SER A 96 -38.55 -3.96 -16.83
N ARG A 97 -38.10 -4.58 -17.95
CA ARG A 97 -36.68 -4.65 -18.28
C ARG A 97 -36.04 -3.27 -18.46
N LYS A 98 -36.81 -2.31 -18.99
CA LYS A 98 -36.36 -0.93 -19.19
C LYS A 98 -36.11 -0.22 -17.85
N GLU A 99 -36.99 -0.42 -16.87
CA GLU A 99 -36.83 0.13 -15.51
C GLU A 99 -35.60 -0.46 -14.84
N ASN A 100 -35.39 -1.79 -14.97
CA ASN A 100 -34.20 -2.43 -14.41
C ASN A 100 -32.90 -1.86 -15.03
N PHE A 101 -32.86 -1.64 -16.34
CA PHE A 101 -31.72 -1.02 -16.99
C PHE A 101 -31.48 0.40 -16.47
N LEU A 102 -32.54 1.23 -16.39
CA LEU A 102 -32.44 2.60 -15.86
C LEU A 102 -31.94 2.62 -14.41
N LEU A 103 -32.39 1.68 -13.57
CA LEU A 103 -31.89 1.56 -12.20
C LEU A 103 -30.40 1.23 -12.16
N LYS A 104 -29.92 0.35 -13.05
CA LYS A 104 -28.48 0.03 -13.14
C LYS A 104 -27.65 1.23 -13.63
N VAL A 105 -28.16 1.98 -14.61
CA VAL A 105 -27.51 3.23 -15.04
C VAL A 105 -27.46 4.24 -13.90
N ASN A 106 -28.58 4.40 -13.17
CA ASN A 106 -28.64 5.31 -12.02
C ASN A 106 -27.67 4.86 -10.90
N GLN A 107 -27.53 3.55 -10.66
CA GLN A 107 -26.54 3.00 -9.74
C GLN A 107 -25.12 3.45 -10.10
N ILE A 108 -24.75 3.34 -11.37
CA ILE A 108 -23.42 3.70 -11.86
C ILE A 108 -23.19 5.19 -11.72
N VAL A 109 -24.17 6.03 -12.15
CA VAL A 109 -24.06 7.49 -12.07
C VAL A 109 -23.95 7.96 -10.62
N THR A 110 -24.81 7.45 -9.73
CA THR A 110 -24.75 7.78 -8.30
C THR A 110 -23.44 7.33 -7.68
N GLY A 111 -22.96 6.14 -8.08
CA GLY A 111 -21.65 5.63 -7.67
C GLY A 111 -20.50 6.53 -8.14
N ALA A 112 -20.53 7.02 -9.38
CA ALA A 112 -19.52 7.94 -9.90
C ALA A 112 -19.48 9.26 -9.11
N ILE A 113 -20.64 9.82 -8.78
CA ILE A 113 -20.71 11.04 -7.94
C ILE A 113 -20.16 10.75 -6.53
N ALA A 114 -20.58 9.65 -5.91
CA ALA A 114 -20.12 9.29 -4.57
C ALA A 114 -18.60 9.10 -4.53
N THR A 115 -18.03 8.45 -5.54
CA THR A 115 -16.58 8.19 -5.60
C THR A 115 -15.75 9.43 -5.91
N LEU A 116 -16.29 10.40 -6.65
CA LEU A 116 -15.71 11.73 -6.78
C LEU A 116 -15.63 12.42 -5.41
N VAL A 117 -16.72 12.42 -4.66
CA VAL A 117 -16.74 13.01 -3.31
C VAL A 117 -15.75 12.29 -2.39
N ILE A 118 -15.63 10.97 -2.48
CA ILE A 118 -14.67 10.18 -1.68
C ILE A 118 -13.23 10.57 -2.04
N GLY A 119 -12.89 10.61 -3.33
CA GLY A 119 -11.52 10.91 -3.76
C GLY A 119 -11.07 12.30 -3.39
N PHE A 120 -11.88 13.32 -3.66
CA PHE A 120 -11.60 14.71 -3.28
C PHE A 120 -11.63 14.90 -1.77
N GLY A 121 -12.61 14.32 -1.07
CA GLY A 121 -12.72 14.40 0.38
C GLY A 121 -11.57 13.74 1.11
N LEU A 122 -11.16 12.55 0.66
CA LEU A 122 -10.01 11.85 1.25
C LEU A 122 -8.70 12.60 1.01
N THR A 123 -8.50 13.16 -0.18
CA THR A 123 -7.32 13.98 -0.49
C THR A 123 -7.29 15.24 0.40
N TRP A 124 -8.44 15.91 0.55
CA TRP A 124 -8.55 17.08 1.41
C TRP A 124 -8.28 16.77 2.88
N ILE A 125 -8.78 15.65 3.40
CA ILE A 125 -8.50 15.20 4.77
C ILE A 125 -7.01 14.87 4.92
N ALA A 126 -6.43 14.18 3.94
CA ALA A 126 -5.02 13.77 3.97
C ALA A 126 -4.08 14.98 3.98
N ASP A 127 -4.31 15.96 3.11
CA ASP A 127 -3.51 17.16 2.97
C ASP A 127 -3.78 18.15 4.12
N GLY A 128 -5.07 18.51 4.33
CA GLY A 128 -5.45 19.58 5.23
C GLY A 128 -5.52 19.20 6.71
N MET A 129 -5.93 17.97 7.05
CA MET A 129 -6.12 17.54 8.44
C MET A 129 -4.97 16.66 8.94
N VAL A 130 -4.51 15.73 8.14
CA VAL A 130 -3.40 14.81 8.51
C VAL A 130 -2.05 15.46 8.23
N GLY A 131 -2.01 16.46 7.35
CA GLY A 131 -0.80 17.20 6.99
C GLY A 131 0.16 16.37 6.12
N LEU A 132 -0.37 15.44 5.31
CA LEU A 132 0.42 14.76 4.31
C LEU A 132 0.83 15.77 3.22
N ASN A 133 2.10 15.79 2.88
CA ASN A 133 2.57 16.66 1.79
C ASN A 133 2.16 16.07 0.43
N ILE A 134 1.04 16.57 -0.12
CA ILE A 134 0.53 16.16 -1.43
C ILE A 134 0.96 17.20 -2.46
N SER A 135 1.95 16.84 -3.28
CA SER A 135 2.55 17.76 -4.26
C SER A 135 1.54 18.24 -5.32
N ASN A 136 0.61 17.39 -5.73
CA ASN A 136 -0.43 17.69 -6.70
C ASN A 136 -1.80 17.21 -6.20
N PHE A 137 -2.54 18.12 -5.56
CA PHE A 137 -3.84 17.84 -4.98
C PHE A 137 -4.84 17.30 -6.01
N THR A 138 -4.93 17.95 -7.18
CA THR A 138 -5.94 17.62 -8.20
C THR A 138 -5.68 16.24 -8.79
N ASP A 139 -4.45 15.93 -9.14
CA ASP A 139 -4.08 14.62 -9.72
C ASP A 139 -4.29 13.49 -8.72
N THR A 140 -3.92 13.73 -7.47
CA THR A 140 -4.17 12.77 -6.39
C THR A 140 -5.67 12.54 -6.18
N ALA A 141 -6.47 13.62 -6.12
CA ALA A 141 -7.91 13.53 -5.92
C ALA A 141 -8.61 12.81 -7.08
N LEU A 142 -8.24 13.11 -8.32
CA LEU A 142 -8.76 12.45 -9.51
C LEU A 142 -8.36 10.97 -9.55
N PHE A 143 -7.09 10.67 -9.26
CA PHE A 143 -6.61 9.28 -9.20
C PHE A 143 -7.36 8.46 -8.15
N LEU A 144 -7.53 9.01 -6.93
CA LEU A 144 -8.30 8.36 -5.88
C LEU A 144 -9.78 8.21 -6.24
N SER A 145 -10.37 9.18 -6.95
CA SER A 145 -11.75 9.10 -7.44
C SER A 145 -11.93 7.98 -8.46
N ILE A 146 -11.02 7.88 -9.44
CA ILE A 146 -11.06 6.83 -10.47
C ILE A 146 -10.85 5.46 -9.84
N THR A 147 -9.90 5.35 -8.92
CA THR A 147 -9.62 4.11 -8.20
C THR A 147 -10.81 3.69 -7.34
N SER A 148 -11.40 4.62 -6.59
CA SER A 148 -12.61 4.39 -5.81
C SER A 148 -13.78 3.94 -6.69
N PHE A 149 -13.94 4.54 -7.87
CA PHE A 149 -14.97 4.15 -8.83
C PHE A 149 -14.74 2.73 -9.36
N SER A 150 -13.51 2.37 -9.66
CA SER A 150 -13.15 1.01 -10.08
C SER A 150 -13.49 -0.01 -8.98
N PHE A 151 -13.15 0.29 -7.73
CA PHE A 151 -13.52 -0.55 -6.59
C PHE A 151 -15.04 -0.62 -6.41
N PHE A 152 -15.73 0.50 -6.51
CA PHE A 152 -17.19 0.56 -6.45
C PHE A 152 -17.84 -0.33 -7.50
N LEU A 153 -17.40 -0.28 -8.76
CA LEU A 153 -17.93 -1.10 -9.84
C LEU A 153 -17.67 -2.59 -9.59
N MET A 154 -16.46 -2.96 -9.19
CA MET A 154 -16.10 -4.34 -8.86
C MET A 154 -16.98 -4.88 -7.73
N ILE A 155 -17.12 -4.12 -6.64
CA ILE A 155 -17.95 -4.49 -5.49
C ILE A 155 -19.42 -4.58 -5.90
N SER A 156 -19.94 -3.58 -6.62
CA SER A 156 -21.33 -3.54 -7.09
C SER A 156 -21.67 -4.71 -8.01
N ALA A 157 -20.74 -5.15 -8.85
CA ALA A 157 -20.90 -6.31 -9.70
C ALA A 157 -21.11 -7.59 -8.86
N VAL A 158 -20.23 -7.81 -7.86
CA VAL A 158 -20.36 -8.99 -6.97
C VAL A 158 -21.63 -8.92 -6.12
N LEU A 159 -21.98 -7.74 -5.57
CA LEU A 159 -23.24 -7.58 -4.83
C LEU A 159 -24.46 -7.85 -5.71
N SER A 160 -24.40 -7.53 -7.00
CA SER A 160 -25.49 -7.82 -7.94
C SER A 160 -25.68 -9.31 -8.20
N LEU A 161 -24.61 -10.14 -8.06
CA LEU A 161 -24.64 -11.59 -8.26
C LEU A 161 -25.02 -12.36 -7.01
N VAL A 162 -24.41 -12.03 -5.86
CA VAL A 162 -24.52 -12.82 -4.61
C VAL A 162 -25.23 -12.08 -3.48
N GLY A 163 -25.69 -10.85 -3.74
CA GLY A 163 -26.30 -9.98 -2.74
C GLY A 163 -25.31 -9.47 -1.69
N LEU A 164 -25.82 -9.02 -0.54
CA LEU A 164 -25.01 -8.46 0.54
C LEU A 164 -23.97 -9.43 1.13
N LYS A 165 -24.12 -10.73 0.90
CA LYS A 165 -23.12 -11.73 1.30
C LYS A 165 -21.76 -11.51 0.63
N GLY A 166 -21.74 -10.85 -0.53
CA GLY A 166 -20.52 -10.45 -1.23
C GLY A 166 -19.62 -9.49 -0.44
N ILE A 167 -20.15 -8.76 0.54
CA ILE A 167 -19.35 -7.88 1.41
C ILE A 167 -18.27 -8.68 2.13
N GLY A 168 -18.59 -9.90 2.57
CA GLY A 168 -17.64 -10.78 3.25
C GLY A 168 -16.39 -11.08 2.41
N LEU A 169 -16.54 -11.25 1.09
CA LEU A 169 -15.41 -11.45 0.18
C LEU A 169 -14.45 -10.24 0.20
N PHE A 170 -15.01 -9.04 0.13
CA PHE A 170 -14.19 -7.82 0.12
C PHE A 170 -13.60 -7.47 1.48
N ALA A 171 -14.27 -7.87 2.58
CA ALA A 171 -13.69 -7.80 3.91
C ALA A 171 -12.50 -8.76 4.06
N LEU A 172 -12.60 -9.98 3.54
CA LEU A 172 -11.48 -10.93 3.50
C LEU A 172 -10.33 -10.41 2.64
N LEU A 173 -10.61 -9.84 1.47
CA LEU A 173 -9.59 -9.22 0.63
C LEU A 173 -8.86 -8.09 1.36
N LEU A 174 -9.57 -7.25 2.10
CA LEU A 174 -8.96 -6.21 2.92
C LEU A 174 -8.06 -6.82 4.00
N PHE A 175 -8.58 -7.81 4.74
CA PHE A 175 -7.87 -8.37 5.88
C PHE A 175 -6.60 -9.12 5.49
N PHE A 176 -6.64 -9.90 4.41
CA PHE A 176 -5.49 -10.66 3.92
C PHE A 176 -4.61 -9.87 2.95
N GLY A 177 -5.17 -8.97 2.17
CA GLY A 177 -4.44 -8.19 1.17
C GLY A 177 -3.64 -7.03 1.78
N ALA A 178 -4.18 -6.33 2.79
CA ALA A 178 -3.51 -5.17 3.36
C ALA A 178 -2.11 -5.47 3.96
N PRO A 179 -1.88 -6.58 4.68
CA PRO A 179 -0.54 -6.94 5.15
C PRO A 179 0.46 -7.17 4.01
N LEU A 180 0.04 -7.80 2.91
CA LEU A 180 0.90 -8.06 1.75
C LEU A 180 1.35 -6.76 1.06
N LEU A 181 0.52 -5.73 1.09
CA LEU A 181 0.81 -4.42 0.49
C LEU A 181 1.83 -3.60 1.29
N SER A 182 2.02 -3.91 2.57
CA SER A 182 3.02 -3.26 3.41
C SER A 182 4.43 -3.79 3.18
N LEU A 183 4.56 -4.97 2.60
CA LEU A 183 5.84 -5.58 2.25
C LEU A 183 6.28 -5.15 0.85
N ALA A 184 7.58 -5.09 0.63
CA ALA A 184 8.12 -4.99 -0.72
C ALA A 184 7.87 -6.33 -1.45
N SER A 185 7.55 -6.28 -2.74
CA SER A 185 7.25 -7.48 -3.53
C SER A 185 8.37 -8.53 -3.48
N GLU A 186 9.63 -8.06 -3.42
CA GLU A 186 10.83 -8.88 -3.35
C GLU A 186 10.98 -9.66 -2.03
N MET A 187 10.25 -9.24 -1.00
CA MET A 187 10.25 -9.87 0.33
C MET A 187 9.16 -10.93 0.47
N LEU A 188 8.26 -11.02 -0.49
CA LEU A 188 7.22 -12.04 -0.53
C LEU A 188 7.82 -13.37 -1.03
N SER A 189 7.33 -14.49 -0.48
CA SER A 189 7.70 -15.80 -1.06
C SER A 189 7.16 -15.90 -2.49
N PRO A 190 7.79 -16.70 -3.38
CA PRO A 190 7.38 -16.82 -4.79
C PRO A 190 5.89 -17.10 -4.97
N PHE A 191 5.30 -17.93 -4.09
CA PHE A 191 3.86 -18.20 -4.13
C PHE A 191 3.01 -16.94 -3.96
N TYR A 192 3.31 -16.12 -2.95
CA TYR A 192 2.56 -14.89 -2.72
C TYR A 192 2.83 -13.84 -3.78
N GLN A 193 4.06 -13.76 -4.30
CA GLN A 193 4.45 -12.81 -5.34
C GLN A 193 3.72 -13.09 -6.65
N ASP A 194 3.74 -14.34 -7.12
CA ASP A 194 3.23 -14.72 -8.43
C ASP A 194 1.72 -14.96 -8.43
N TRP A 195 1.18 -15.60 -7.40
CA TRP A 195 -0.20 -16.08 -7.37
C TRP A 195 -1.18 -15.19 -6.63
N VAL A 196 -0.73 -14.36 -5.70
CA VAL A 196 -1.62 -13.52 -4.90
C VAL A 196 -1.40 -12.05 -5.21
N TYR A 197 -0.19 -11.55 -5.04
CA TYR A 197 0.13 -10.12 -5.18
C TYR A 197 -0.09 -9.60 -6.61
N SER A 198 0.14 -10.44 -7.64
CA SER A 198 0.05 -10.05 -9.05
C SER A 198 -1.33 -9.55 -9.47
N TRP A 199 -2.41 -10.11 -8.91
CA TRP A 199 -3.79 -9.75 -9.27
C TRP A 199 -4.54 -8.93 -8.23
N LEU A 200 -3.93 -8.60 -7.09
CA LEU A 200 -4.55 -7.78 -6.04
C LEU A 200 -4.92 -6.39 -6.58
N PRO A 201 -6.21 -6.01 -6.63
CA PRO A 201 -6.62 -4.72 -7.20
C PRO A 201 -6.06 -3.53 -6.43
N MET A 202 -5.81 -3.69 -5.14
CA MET A 202 -5.26 -2.67 -4.25
C MET A 202 -3.81 -2.32 -4.56
N LYS A 203 -3.04 -3.26 -5.10
CA LYS A 203 -1.65 -3.06 -5.53
C LYS A 203 -1.54 -1.88 -6.49
N PHE A 204 -2.38 -1.86 -7.52
CA PHE A 204 -2.34 -0.82 -8.56
C PHE A 204 -2.60 0.58 -8.00
N MET A 205 -3.48 0.69 -6.99
CA MET A 205 -3.67 1.95 -6.29
C MET A 205 -2.41 2.42 -5.57
N ILE A 206 -1.76 1.53 -4.83
CA ILE A 206 -0.57 1.89 -4.04
C ILE A 206 0.61 2.23 -4.95
N GLU A 207 0.79 1.47 -6.03
CA GLU A 207 1.83 1.75 -7.02
C GLU A 207 1.58 3.08 -7.73
N GLY A 208 0.36 3.36 -8.18
CA GLY A 208 0.02 4.64 -8.80
C GLY A 208 0.16 5.83 -7.85
N LEU A 209 -0.21 5.69 -6.56
CA LEU A 209 0.03 6.75 -5.58
C LEU A 209 1.53 6.96 -5.31
N ARG A 210 2.34 5.91 -5.37
CA ARG A 210 3.80 6.06 -5.24
C ARG A 210 4.38 6.87 -6.40
N GLU A 211 3.90 6.63 -7.61
CA GLU A 211 4.29 7.45 -8.77
C GLU A 211 3.92 8.92 -8.58
N ILE A 212 2.69 9.21 -8.18
CA ILE A 212 2.21 10.58 -7.98
C ILE A 212 2.93 11.31 -6.84
N PHE A 213 3.32 10.61 -5.78
CA PHE A 213 3.90 11.24 -4.58
C PHE A 213 5.41 11.36 -4.64
N PHE A 214 6.10 10.51 -5.39
CA PHE A 214 7.55 10.37 -5.28
C PHE A 214 8.30 10.52 -6.62
N PHE A 215 7.59 10.60 -7.74
CA PHE A 215 8.16 10.80 -9.08
C PHE A 215 7.46 11.91 -9.83
#